data_b9bbb563be84b7cf927732eeaad936bf
#
_entry.id   b9bbb563be84b7cf927732eeaad936bf
#
_cell.length_a   1.000
_cell.length_b   1.000
_cell.length_c   1.000
_cell.angle_alpha   90.00
_cell.angle_beta   90.00
_cell.angle_gamma   90.00
#
_symmetry.space_group_name_H-M   'P 1'
#
loop_
_entity.id
_entity.type
_entity.pdbx_description
1 polymer ?
#
loop_
_entity_poly.entity_id
_entity_poly.type
_entity_poly.pdbx_seq_one_letter_code
_entity_poly.pdbx_strand_id
1 'polypeptide(L)'
;SFKLNPREVPGVPEPKPLFEIWVYSPRVEGVHLRGGRVARGGLRWSDRREDFRTEILGLVKAQQVKNTVIVPVGSKGGFVLKNAPPASDREAYQAEGVACYKTFLSGLLDITDNIVKGSVVPPANVVRQDGDDPYLVVAADKGTATFSDIANAVSAEYGFWLGDAFASG
;
A
#
# COMPACT_ATOMS: atom_id res chain seq x y z
N SER A 1 7.89 -5.83 7.24
CA SER A 1 6.87 -6.03 6.19
C SER A 1 6.79 -7.49 5.78
N PHE A 2 5.61 -7.94 5.44
CA PHE A 2 5.34 -9.31 4.99
C PHE A 2 4.49 -9.28 3.73
N LYS A 3 4.89 -10.03 2.70
CA LYS A 3 4.08 -10.25 1.50
C LYS A 3 3.55 -11.68 1.54
N LEU A 4 2.23 -11.82 1.47
CA LEU A 4 1.54 -13.08 1.58
C LEU A 4 0.82 -13.43 0.28
N ASN A 5 0.69 -14.73 0.01
CA ASN A 5 -0.28 -15.25 -0.94
C ASN A 5 -1.56 -15.62 -0.18
N PRO A 6 -2.63 -14.81 -0.25
CA PRO A 6 -3.85 -15.07 0.53
C PRO A 6 -4.54 -16.39 0.19
N ARG A 7 -4.29 -16.93 -1.00
CA ARG A 7 -4.87 -18.21 -1.45
C ARG A 7 -4.31 -19.41 -0.68
N GLU A 8 -3.11 -19.25 -0.11
CA GLU A 8 -2.44 -20.27 0.69
C GLU A 8 -2.69 -20.10 2.20
N VAL A 9 -3.35 -19.01 2.60
CA VAL A 9 -3.65 -18.73 4.01
C VAL A 9 -5.06 -19.21 4.34
N PRO A 10 -5.23 -20.18 5.26
CA PRO A 10 -6.56 -20.66 5.66
C PRO A 10 -7.40 -19.56 6.30
N GLY A 11 -8.70 -19.56 6.04
CA GLY A 11 -9.65 -18.66 6.68
C GLY A 11 -9.68 -17.22 6.16
N VAL A 12 -8.89 -16.89 5.13
CA VAL A 12 -8.95 -15.56 4.50
C VAL A 12 -10.28 -15.41 3.75
N PRO A 13 -11.06 -14.35 4.01
CA PRO A 13 -12.34 -14.11 3.33
C PRO A 13 -12.21 -13.86 1.83
N GLU A 14 -13.24 -14.26 1.09
CA GLU A 14 -13.35 -13.93 -0.34
C GLU A 14 -13.80 -12.45 -0.57
N PRO A 15 -13.38 -11.83 -1.69
CA PRO A 15 -12.47 -12.35 -2.69
C PRO A 15 -11.03 -12.32 -2.21
N LYS A 16 -10.26 -13.36 -2.50
CA LYS A 16 -8.84 -13.39 -2.14
C LYS A 16 -8.03 -12.59 -3.18
N PRO A 17 -7.29 -11.56 -2.78
CA PRO A 17 -6.39 -10.85 -3.68
C PRO A 17 -5.26 -11.75 -4.16
N LEU A 18 -4.52 -11.33 -5.19
CA LEU A 18 -3.31 -12.04 -5.62
C LEU A 18 -2.18 -11.89 -4.62
N PHE A 19 -1.99 -10.67 -4.11
CA PHE A 19 -0.99 -10.34 -3.11
C PHE A 19 -1.61 -9.55 -1.96
N GLU A 20 -1.10 -9.82 -0.76
CA GLU A 20 -1.43 -9.09 0.45
C GLU A 20 -0.15 -8.73 1.18
N ILE A 21 0.11 -7.44 1.35
CA ILE A 21 1.29 -6.95 2.05
C ILE A 21 0.87 -6.32 3.36
N TRP A 22 1.51 -6.74 4.44
CA TRP A 22 1.35 -6.17 5.76
C TRP A 22 2.60 -5.40 6.17
N VAL A 23 2.39 -4.18 6.64
CA VAL A 23 3.41 -3.34 7.27
C VAL A 23 3.04 -3.18 8.72
N TYR A 24 3.96 -3.55 9.59
CA TYR A 24 3.77 -3.49 11.03
C TYR A 24 4.91 -2.72 11.69
N SER A 25 4.57 -1.75 12.52
CA SER A 25 5.49 -1.01 13.36
C SER A 25 4.82 -0.60 14.69
N PRO A 26 5.57 -0.13 15.71
CA PRO A 26 4.96 0.42 16.92
C PRO A 26 4.07 1.64 16.67
N ARG A 27 4.24 2.32 15.55
CA ARG A 27 3.62 3.62 15.24
C ARG A 27 2.47 3.51 14.25
N VAL A 28 2.58 2.59 13.27
CA VAL A 28 1.62 2.43 12.20
C VAL A 28 1.43 0.96 11.88
N GLU A 29 0.24 0.62 11.46
CA GLU A 29 -0.07 -0.68 10.89
C GLU A 29 -0.84 -0.46 9.59
N GLY A 30 -0.48 -1.21 8.55
CA GLY A 30 -1.10 -1.05 7.25
C GLY A 30 -1.19 -2.35 6.46
N VAL A 31 -2.09 -2.37 5.49
CA VAL A 31 -2.28 -3.47 4.56
C VAL A 31 -2.41 -2.94 3.14
N HIS A 32 -1.85 -3.66 2.18
CA HIS A 32 -2.01 -3.40 0.76
C HIS A 32 -2.47 -4.66 0.06
N LEU A 33 -3.64 -4.60 -0.56
CA LEU A 33 -4.27 -5.69 -1.29
C LEU A 33 -4.20 -5.41 -2.78
N ARG A 34 -3.66 -6.34 -3.54
CA ARG A 34 -3.51 -6.20 -4.98
C ARG A 34 -4.09 -7.41 -5.71
N GLY A 35 -5.01 -7.16 -6.63
CA GLY A 35 -5.73 -8.20 -7.36
C GLY A 35 -4.94 -8.86 -8.49
N GLY A 36 -3.86 -8.24 -8.94
CA GLY A 36 -2.99 -8.72 -10.00
C GLY A 36 -1.59 -8.14 -9.91
N ARG A 37 -0.70 -8.55 -10.80
CA ARG A 37 0.70 -8.03 -10.83
C ARG A 37 0.74 -6.56 -11.22
N VAL A 38 -0.03 -6.17 -12.22
CA VAL A 38 -0.20 -4.77 -12.63
C VAL A 38 -1.54 -4.31 -12.09
N ALA A 39 -1.50 -3.54 -11.02
CA ALA A 39 -2.68 -3.08 -10.32
C ALA A 39 -2.50 -1.64 -9.84
N ARG A 40 -3.60 -0.88 -9.83
CA ARG A 40 -3.61 0.51 -9.39
C ARG A 40 -4.77 0.78 -8.46
N GLY A 41 -4.53 1.54 -7.41
CA GLY A 41 -5.58 1.98 -6.49
C GLY A 41 -5.04 2.80 -5.34
N GLY A 42 -5.95 3.37 -4.57
CA GLY A 42 -5.65 4.33 -3.54
C GLY A 42 -5.22 3.72 -2.21
N LEU A 43 -4.52 4.53 -1.44
CA LEU A 43 -4.21 4.27 -0.04
C LEU A 43 -5.11 5.13 0.85
N ARG A 44 -5.74 4.51 1.82
CA ARG A 44 -6.67 5.16 2.75
C ARG A 44 -6.05 5.29 4.13
N TRP A 45 -6.13 6.48 4.69
CA TRP A 45 -5.91 6.68 6.12
C TRP A 45 -7.21 6.33 6.85
N SER A 46 -7.23 5.18 7.53
CA SER A 46 -8.41 4.67 8.23
C SER A 46 -8.38 5.04 9.70
N ASP A 47 -9.55 5.26 10.27
CA ASP A 47 -9.79 5.38 11.70
C ASP A 47 -10.28 4.07 12.36
N ARG A 48 -10.43 3.01 11.57
CA ARG A 48 -10.94 1.70 12.00
C ARG A 48 -9.78 0.77 12.39
N ARG A 49 -9.27 0.91 13.60
CA ARG A 49 -8.06 0.22 14.03
C ARG A 49 -8.16 -1.31 14.03
N GLU A 50 -9.32 -1.87 14.29
CA GLU A 50 -9.47 -3.32 14.49
C GLU A 50 -9.90 -4.05 13.21
N ASP A 51 -10.64 -3.38 12.33
CA ASP A 51 -11.19 -4.03 11.13
C ASP A 51 -10.87 -3.29 9.82
N PHE A 52 -9.77 -2.51 9.79
CA PHE A 52 -9.41 -1.75 8.59
C PHE A 52 -9.12 -2.65 7.39
N ARG A 53 -8.64 -3.88 7.59
CA ARG A 53 -8.47 -4.84 6.49
C ARG A 53 -9.82 -5.16 5.82
N THR A 54 -10.86 -5.37 6.59
CA THR A 54 -12.22 -5.63 6.08
C THR A 54 -12.74 -4.43 5.29
N GLU A 55 -12.50 -3.21 5.76
CA GLU A 55 -12.80 -1.97 5.01
C GLU A 55 -12.08 -1.95 3.66
N ILE A 56 -10.78 -2.21 3.64
CA ILE A 56 -9.97 -2.21 2.42
C ILE A 56 -10.41 -3.32 1.46
N LEU A 57 -10.71 -4.50 1.95
CA LEU A 57 -11.24 -5.60 1.13
C LEU A 57 -12.59 -5.22 0.48
N GLY A 58 -13.47 -4.53 1.21
CA GLY A 58 -14.72 -4.00 0.66
C GLY A 58 -14.51 -3.03 -0.49
N LEU A 59 -13.47 -2.19 -0.42
CA LEU A 59 -13.09 -1.26 -1.50
C LEU A 59 -12.55 -2.00 -2.73
N VAL A 60 -11.79 -3.06 -2.55
CA VAL A 60 -11.33 -3.92 -3.65
C VAL A 60 -12.51 -4.57 -4.36
N LYS A 61 -13.48 -5.11 -3.61
CA LYS A 61 -14.72 -5.66 -4.17
C LYS A 61 -15.47 -4.66 -5.02
N ALA A 62 -15.68 -3.45 -4.51
CA ALA A 62 -16.37 -2.38 -5.22
C ALA A 62 -15.64 -1.99 -6.51
N GLN A 63 -14.33 -1.97 -6.51
CA GLN A 63 -13.50 -1.67 -7.66
C GLN A 63 -13.59 -2.74 -8.75
N GLN A 64 -13.61 -4.02 -8.38
CA GLN A 64 -13.77 -5.14 -9.31
C GLN A 64 -15.10 -5.10 -10.07
N VAL A 65 -16.18 -4.75 -9.39
CA VAL A 65 -17.52 -4.64 -10.00
C VAL A 65 -17.62 -3.45 -10.97
N LYS A 66 -16.95 -2.34 -10.66
CA LYS A 66 -17.02 -1.11 -11.48
C LYS A 66 -16.16 -1.15 -12.74
N ASN A 67 -15.13 -1.96 -12.77
CA ASN A 67 -14.05 -1.89 -13.76
C ASN A 67 -13.89 -3.15 -14.62
N THR A 68 -14.92 -3.94 -14.78
CA THR A 68 -14.86 -5.26 -15.44
C THR A 68 -14.45 -5.25 -16.93
N VAL A 69 -14.35 -4.09 -17.58
CA VAL A 69 -14.19 -4.05 -19.06
C VAL A 69 -12.94 -3.33 -19.56
N ILE A 70 -12.30 -2.44 -18.81
CA ILE A 70 -11.34 -1.49 -19.41
C ILE A 70 -10.04 -1.26 -18.63
N VAL A 71 -9.89 -1.77 -17.41
CA VAL A 71 -8.80 -1.29 -16.53
C VAL A 71 -8.00 -2.45 -15.92
N PRO A 72 -6.68 -2.24 -15.68
CA PRO A 72 -5.89 -3.18 -14.91
C PRO A 72 -6.56 -3.49 -13.55
N VAL A 73 -6.32 -4.65 -13.06
CA VAL A 73 -6.87 -5.14 -11.80
C VAL A 73 -6.64 -4.12 -10.69
N GLY A 74 -7.64 -3.93 -9.84
CA GLY A 74 -7.56 -2.96 -8.78
C GLY A 74 -6.61 -3.34 -7.65
N SER A 75 -6.12 -2.31 -6.97
CA SER A 75 -5.46 -2.42 -5.67
C SER A 75 -6.07 -1.43 -4.69
N LYS A 76 -6.02 -1.76 -3.43
CA LYS A 76 -6.35 -0.86 -2.34
C LYS A 76 -5.44 -1.13 -1.16
N GLY A 77 -5.08 -0.07 -0.50
CA GLY A 77 -4.35 -0.14 0.75
C GLY A 77 -4.95 0.77 1.79
N GLY A 78 -4.59 0.54 3.02
CA GLY A 78 -4.97 1.39 4.13
C GLY A 78 -4.05 1.23 5.32
N PHE A 79 -4.00 2.25 6.15
CA PHE A 79 -3.20 2.26 7.36
C PHE A 79 -3.94 2.93 8.50
N VAL A 80 -3.54 2.58 9.70
CA VAL A 80 -4.06 3.16 10.94
C VAL A 80 -2.91 3.64 11.81
N LEU A 81 -3.12 4.76 12.52
CA LEU A 81 -2.19 5.25 13.53
C LEU A 81 -2.38 4.45 14.81
N LYS A 82 -1.29 3.94 15.38
CA LYS A 82 -1.32 3.19 16.64
C LYS A 82 -1.19 4.08 17.87
N ASN A 83 -0.50 5.22 17.73
CA ASN A 83 -0.27 6.19 18.79
C ASN A 83 -0.66 7.60 18.34
N ALA A 84 -1.93 7.77 17.90
CA ALA A 84 -2.41 9.04 17.40
C ALA A 84 -2.46 10.10 18.52
N PRO A 85 -2.01 11.34 18.24
CA PRO A 85 -2.29 12.48 19.11
C PRO A 85 -3.80 12.72 19.23
N PRO A 86 -4.27 13.48 20.24
CA PRO A 86 -5.67 13.85 20.33
C PRO A 86 -6.16 14.52 19.05
N ALA A 87 -7.34 14.16 18.58
CA ALA A 87 -7.94 14.73 17.35
C ALA A 87 -8.22 16.25 17.48
N SER A 88 -8.29 16.76 18.70
CA SER A 88 -8.40 18.19 19.00
C SER A 88 -7.12 18.98 18.63
N ASP A 89 -5.96 18.35 18.66
CA ASP A 89 -4.70 18.91 18.13
C ASP A 89 -4.54 18.52 16.67
N ARG A 90 -5.19 19.26 15.80
CA ARG A 90 -5.23 18.96 14.35
C ARG A 90 -3.84 18.94 13.70
N GLU A 91 -2.97 19.85 14.10
CA GLU A 91 -1.62 19.95 13.53
C GLU A 91 -0.77 18.74 13.91
N ALA A 92 -0.74 18.35 15.18
CA ALA A 92 -0.02 17.17 15.64
C ALA A 92 -0.63 15.88 15.02
N TYR A 93 -1.93 15.78 14.95
CA TYR A 93 -2.63 14.64 14.33
C TYR A 93 -2.27 14.48 12.85
N GLN A 94 -2.30 15.58 12.09
CA GLN A 94 -1.92 15.58 10.67
C GLN A 94 -0.45 15.23 10.48
N ALA A 95 0.44 15.78 11.31
CA ALA A 95 1.87 15.49 11.24
C ALA A 95 2.16 14.00 11.52
N GLU A 96 1.46 13.40 12.49
CA GLU A 96 1.58 11.97 12.76
C GLU A 96 1.05 11.13 11.59
N GLY A 97 -0.06 11.53 11.00
CA GLY A 97 -0.61 10.90 9.81
C GLY A 97 0.38 10.88 8.63
N VAL A 98 1.04 12.00 8.36
CA VAL A 98 2.07 12.09 7.33
C VAL A 98 3.27 11.18 7.64
N ALA A 99 3.72 11.18 8.88
CA ALA A 99 4.84 10.33 9.29
C ALA A 99 4.50 8.84 9.16
N CYS A 100 3.30 8.45 9.56
CA CYS A 100 2.80 7.07 9.43
C CYS A 100 2.61 6.67 7.96
N TYR A 101 2.12 7.58 7.12
CA TYR A 101 2.00 7.38 5.68
C TYR A 101 3.36 7.10 5.04
N LYS A 102 4.37 7.89 5.36
CA LYS A 102 5.74 7.67 4.89
C LYS A 102 6.30 6.32 5.33
N THR A 103 6.09 5.94 6.57
CA THR A 103 6.53 4.65 7.12
C THR A 103 5.82 3.48 6.41
N PHE A 104 4.53 3.62 6.17
CA PHE A 104 3.75 2.61 5.45
C PHE A 104 4.27 2.43 4.01
N LEU A 105 4.48 3.52 3.28
CA LEU A 105 5.04 3.48 1.92
C LEU A 105 6.45 2.88 1.90
N SER A 106 7.30 3.27 2.85
CA SER A 106 8.63 2.70 2.99
C SER A 106 8.57 1.19 3.23
N GLY A 107 7.65 0.74 4.07
CA GLY A 107 7.44 -0.68 4.31
C GLY A 107 6.99 -1.45 3.08
N LEU A 108 6.19 -0.85 2.20
CA LEU A 108 5.82 -1.44 0.92
C LEU A 108 7.00 -1.49 -0.05
N LEU A 109 7.77 -0.42 -0.15
CA LEU A 109 8.94 -0.33 -1.03
C LEU A 109 10.10 -1.23 -0.57
N ASP A 110 10.25 -1.43 0.73
CA ASP A 110 11.29 -2.30 1.32
C ASP A 110 11.24 -3.73 0.78
N ILE A 111 10.07 -4.20 0.37
CA ILE A 111 9.86 -5.56 -0.13
C ILE A 111 9.40 -5.61 -1.59
N THR A 112 9.54 -4.50 -2.31
CA THR A 112 9.22 -4.42 -3.73
C THR A 112 10.52 -4.46 -4.55
N ASP A 113 10.55 -5.29 -5.58
CA ASP A 113 11.68 -5.33 -6.50
C ASP A 113 11.79 -4.01 -7.26
N ASN A 114 13.00 -3.63 -7.66
CA ASN A 114 13.26 -2.46 -8.47
C ASN A 114 13.69 -2.86 -9.89
N ILE A 115 13.74 -1.89 -10.80
CA ILE A 115 14.37 -2.05 -12.11
C ILE A 115 15.51 -1.05 -12.21
N VAL A 116 16.73 -1.57 -12.42
CA VAL A 116 17.96 -0.77 -12.58
C VAL A 116 18.63 -1.20 -13.86
N LYS A 117 18.86 -0.24 -14.77
CA LYS A 117 19.50 -0.51 -16.08
C LYS A 117 18.83 -1.66 -16.85
N GLY A 118 17.50 -1.73 -16.81
CA GLY A 118 16.72 -2.75 -17.52
C GLY A 118 16.66 -4.12 -16.85
N SER A 119 17.24 -4.28 -15.67
CA SER A 119 17.24 -5.55 -14.93
C SER A 119 16.46 -5.41 -13.61
N VAL A 120 15.72 -6.44 -13.27
CA VAL A 120 15.03 -6.53 -11.97
C VAL A 120 16.06 -6.75 -10.86
N VAL A 121 16.02 -5.89 -9.86
CA VAL A 121 16.90 -5.95 -8.69
C VAL A 121 16.05 -6.17 -7.44
N PRO A 122 16.16 -7.34 -6.80
CA PRO A 122 15.48 -7.59 -5.54
C PRO A 122 15.98 -6.66 -4.43
N PRO A 123 15.13 -6.30 -3.46
CA PRO A 123 15.55 -5.48 -2.34
C PRO A 123 16.55 -6.24 -1.45
N ALA A 124 17.47 -5.49 -0.83
CA ALA A 124 18.44 -6.06 0.11
C ALA A 124 17.74 -6.55 1.40
N ASN A 125 18.33 -7.58 2.03
CA ASN A 125 17.87 -8.11 3.32
C ASN A 125 16.42 -8.62 3.34
N VAL A 126 15.93 -9.09 2.20
CA VAL A 126 14.59 -9.66 2.05
C VAL A 126 14.68 -11.11 1.64
N VAL A 127 13.96 -11.98 2.33
CA VAL A 127 13.73 -13.36 1.91
C VAL A 127 12.59 -13.37 0.92
N ARG A 128 12.87 -13.58 -0.36
CA ARG A 128 11.90 -13.58 -1.44
C ARG A 128 11.49 -15.00 -1.80
N GLN A 129 10.21 -15.32 -1.69
CA GLN A 129 9.63 -16.63 -1.99
C GLN A 129 8.85 -16.65 -3.32
N ASP A 130 8.58 -15.49 -3.92
CA ASP A 130 7.86 -15.34 -5.18
C ASP A 130 8.79 -14.92 -6.32
N GLY A 131 8.23 -14.84 -7.53
CA GLY A 131 8.95 -14.34 -8.71
C GLY A 131 9.11 -12.82 -8.69
N ASP A 132 9.71 -12.29 -9.75
CA ASP A 132 9.94 -10.86 -9.93
C ASP A 132 8.62 -10.09 -9.91
N ASP A 133 8.57 -9.04 -9.10
CA ASP A 133 7.41 -8.16 -8.96
C ASP A 133 7.85 -6.72 -8.66
N PRO A 134 8.29 -5.97 -9.70
CA PRO A 134 8.77 -4.60 -9.55
C PRO A 134 7.65 -3.57 -9.69
N TYR A 135 6.40 -3.94 -9.52
CA TYR A 135 5.29 -3.03 -9.72
C TYR A 135 4.62 -2.64 -8.40
N LEU A 136 4.55 -1.34 -8.15
CA LEU A 136 3.79 -0.75 -7.05
C LEU A 136 3.36 0.65 -7.47
N VAL A 137 2.06 0.87 -7.56
CA VAL A 137 1.46 2.17 -7.87
C VAL A 137 0.37 2.46 -6.85
N VAL A 138 0.43 3.65 -6.28
CA VAL A 138 -0.52 4.13 -5.29
C VAL A 138 -1.24 5.39 -5.79
N ALA A 139 -2.44 5.62 -5.31
CA ALA A 139 -3.21 6.81 -5.63
C ALA A 139 -3.77 7.43 -4.36
N ALA A 140 -4.27 8.65 -4.46
CA ALA A 140 -4.95 9.29 -3.36
C ALA A 140 -6.29 8.61 -3.06
N ASP A 141 -6.64 8.53 -1.79
CA ASP A 141 -7.94 8.07 -1.29
C ASP A 141 -8.31 8.93 -0.06
N LYS A 142 -9.36 8.56 0.62
CA LYS A 142 -9.83 9.29 1.80
C LYS A 142 -8.71 9.51 2.82
N GLY A 143 -8.51 10.74 3.23
CA GLY A 143 -7.48 11.15 4.18
C GLY A 143 -6.10 11.38 3.59
N THR A 144 -5.86 10.96 2.34
CA THR A 144 -4.55 11.06 1.68
C THR A 144 -4.59 11.83 0.36
N ALA A 145 -5.64 12.59 0.11
CA ALA A 145 -5.88 13.27 -1.18
C ALA A 145 -4.75 14.23 -1.61
N THR A 146 -3.99 14.77 -0.66
CA THR A 146 -2.88 15.70 -0.92
C THR A 146 -1.51 15.07 -0.74
N PHE A 147 -1.43 13.74 -0.60
CA PHE A 147 -0.18 13.05 -0.22
C PHE A 147 0.60 12.49 -1.41
N SER A 148 0.15 12.70 -2.64
CA SER A 148 0.85 12.17 -3.82
C SER A 148 2.30 12.66 -3.93
N ASP A 149 2.55 13.94 -3.65
CA ASP A 149 3.91 14.48 -3.67
C ASP A 149 4.80 13.89 -2.58
N ILE A 150 4.21 13.63 -1.40
CA ILE A 150 4.91 12.95 -0.30
C ILE A 150 5.28 11.53 -0.71
N ALA A 151 4.35 10.81 -1.32
CA ALA A 151 4.59 9.45 -1.80
C ALA A 151 5.68 9.40 -2.87
N ASN A 152 5.66 10.30 -3.84
CA ASN A 152 6.68 10.39 -4.87
C ASN A 152 8.05 10.76 -4.31
N ALA A 153 8.11 11.60 -3.27
CA ALA A 153 9.35 11.90 -2.58
C ALA A 153 9.94 10.67 -1.88
N VAL A 154 9.12 9.84 -1.22
CA VAL A 154 9.56 8.58 -0.63
C VAL A 154 10.07 7.63 -1.71
N SER A 155 9.36 7.49 -2.80
CA SER A 155 9.78 6.67 -3.95
C SER A 155 11.13 7.12 -4.52
N ALA A 156 11.35 8.42 -4.63
CA ALA A 156 12.61 9.00 -5.09
C ALA A 156 13.78 8.67 -4.15
N GLU A 157 13.57 8.68 -2.84
CA GLU A 157 14.58 8.28 -1.86
C GLU A 157 15.01 6.82 -2.05
N TYR A 158 14.10 5.96 -2.47
CA TYR A 158 14.39 4.55 -2.81
C TYR A 158 15.02 4.38 -4.19
N GLY A 159 15.06 5.42 -5.01
CA GLY A 159 15.46 5.30 -6.41
C GLY A 159 14.54 4.35 -7.21
N PHE A 160 13.26 4.34 -6.90
CA PHE A 160 12.29 3.42 -7.51
C PHE A 160 12.06 3.79 -8.98
N TRP A 161 12.06 2.81 -9.85
CA TRP A 161 12.07 2.98 -11.30
C TRP A 161 10.87 3.73 -11.89
N LEU A 162 9.72 3.69 -11.24
CA LEU A 162 8.52 4.37 -11.73
C LEU A 162 8.57 5.90 -11.62
N GLY A 163 9.49 6.45 -10.81
CA GLY A 163 9.58 7.90 -10.62
C GLY A 163 8.25 8.50 -10.18
N ASP A 164 7.83 9.61 -10.76
CA ASP A 164 6.58 10.30 -10.42
C ASP A 164 5.32 9.54 -10.85
N ALA A 165 5.45 8.46 -11.60
CA ALA A 165 4.33 7.57 -11.89
C ALA A 165 3.97 6.65 -10.71
N PHE A 166 4.79 6.61 -9.66
CA PHE A 166 4.51 5.84 -8.45
C PHE A 166 3.23 6.28 -7.75
N ALA A 167 3.00 7.57 -7.63
CA ALA A 167 1.80 8.10 -6.99
C ALA A 167 1.11 9.18 -7.84
N SER A 168 -0.21 9.10 -7.91
CA SER A 168 -1.06 10.09 -8.56
C SER A 168 -2.17 10.57 -7.64
N GLY A 169 -2.47 11.84 -7.73
CA GLY A 169 -3.59 12.47 -7.02
C GLY A 169 -4.93 12.28 -7.71
#